data_23342bb2eb014485ba9928efac65bdf6
#
_entry.id   23342bb2eb014485ba9928efac65bdf6
#
_cell.length_a   1.000
_cell.length_b   1.000
_cell.length_c   1.000
_cell.angle_alpha   90.00
_cell.angle_beta   90.00
_cell.angle_gamma   90.00
#
_symmetry.space_group_name_H-M   'P 1'
#
loop_
_entity.id
_entity.type
_entity.pdbx_description
1 polymer ?
#
loop_
_entity_poly.entity_id
_entity_poly.type
_entity_poly.pdbx_seq_one_letter_code
_entity_poly.pdbx_strand_id
1 'polypeptide(L)'
;IRDRLAESLIANPNYALDDFDKIFRSKANKEVIFAFSCLTEDGSSIKISNQFYSYNHPNKGSYNYRPAGDVMTMYADNDLRKEVSITTLDNLNFVNKYPSGQTGSDPVVISRLAEMYLISAEAQGLNGGLDRLNELREKRGLDRVSPGNEADFLDAVLQERRLEFLAEGFRWYDLVRTGKATQTLGTKDYQCLMPLPSRELLYNPNLKPNNPGY
;
A
#
# COMPACT_ATOMS: atom_id res chain seq x y z
N ILE A 1 0.61 20.59 10.37
CA ILE A 1 -0.44 19.79 11.07
C ILE A 1 -0.24 18.31 10.83
N ARG A 2 -0.02 17.85 9.57
CA ARG A 2 0.13 16.43 9.21
C ARG A 2 1.31 15.78 9.93
N ASP A 3 2.47 16.44 9.90
CA ASP A 3 3.69 16.02 10.59
C ASP A 3 3.47 15.81 12.09
N ARG A 4 2.85 16.76 12.79
CA ARG A 4 2.61 16.68 14.25
C ARG A 4 1.71 15.52 14.65
N LEU A 5 0.67 15.22 13.84
CA LEU A 5 -0.20 14.08 14.11
C LEU A 5 0.54 12.76 13.89
N ALA A 6 1.30 12.64 12.81
CA ALA A 6 2.12 11.47 12.54
C ALA A 6 3.19 11.26 13.64
N GLU A 7 3.91 12.32 14.02
CA GLU A 7 4.91 12.28 15.08
C GLU A 7 4.31 11.89 16.45
N SER A 8 3.07 12.32 16.74
CA SER A 8 2.41 11.91 18.00
C SER A 8 2.12 10.41 18.06
N LEU A 9 1.85 9.78 16.91
CA LEU A 9 1.66 8.32 16.82
C LEU A 9 3.00 7.58 16.83
N ILE A 10 4.02 8.12 16.19
CA ILE A 10 5.38 7.56 16.18
C ILE A 10 5.97 7.57 17.61
N ALA A 11 5.73 8.65 18.38
CA ALA A 11 6.19 8.76 19.76
C ALA A 11 5.34 7.98 20.78
N ASN A 12 4.20 7.41 20.37
CA ASN A 12 3.33 6.69 21.29
C ASN A 12 3.92 5.30 21.62
N PRO A 13 4.19 4.99 22.90
CA PRO A 13 4.85 3.74 23.30
C PRO A 13 4.02 2.47 23.02
N ASN A 14 2.74 2.61 22.71
CA ASN A 14 1.89 1.48 22.32
C ASN A 14 2.18 0.99 20.90
N TYR A 15 2.83 1.80 20.07
CA TYR A 15 3.15 1.45 18.70
C TYR A 15 4.67 1.38 18.46
N ALA A 16 5.08 0.50 17.57
CA ALA A 16 6.46 0.38 17.12
C ALA A 16 6.49 -0.25 15.71
N LEU A 17 7.49 0.08 14.89
CA LEU A 17 7.75 -0.66 13.67
C LEU A 17 8.09 -2.12 14.03
N ASP A 18 7.32 -3.05 13.55
CA ASP A 18 7.47 -4.48 13.83
C ASP A 18 8.08 -5.24 12.64
N ASP A 19 8.30 -6.53 12.78
CA ASP A 19 8.72 -7.38 11.68
C ASP A 19 7.61 -7.43 10.62
N PHE A 20 7.98 -7.26 9.37
CA PHE A 20 7.02 -7.02 8.29
C PHE A 20 6.01 -8.18 8.09
N ASP A 21 6.44 -9.41 8.33
CA ASP A 21 5.56 -10.59 8.23
C ASP A 21 4.47 -10.62 9.30
N LYS A 22 4.74 -10.12 10.50
CA LYS A 22 3.79 -10.08 11.60
C LYS A 22 2.59 -9.18 11.32
N ILE A 23 2.77 -8.12 10.52
CA ILE A 23 1.73 -7.15 10.21
C ILE A 23 0.51 -7.82 9.59
N PHE A 24 0.73 -8.79 8.70
CA PHE A 24 -0.32 -9.45 7.92
C PHE A 24 -0.67 -10.86 8.40
N ARG A 25 0.15 -11.46 9.28
CA ARG A 25 0.06 -12.88 9.65
C ARG A 25 -0.13 -13.12 11.15
N SER A 26 0.15 -12.12 11.97
CA SER A 26 0.06 -12.24 13.43
C SER A 26 -0.87 -11.19 14.02
N LYS A 27 -1.72 -11.63 14.95
CA LYS A 27 -2.55 -10.70 15.73
C LYS A 27 -1.74 -9.88 16.74
N ALA A 28 -0.58 -10.38 17.18
CA ALA A 28 0.28 -9.75 18.16
C ALA A 28 1.39 -8.95 17.46
N ASN A 29 1.07 -7.78 16.90
CA ASN A 29 2.04 -6.83 16.39
C ASN A 29 1.80 -5.44 16.98
N LYS A 30 2.83 -4.59 16.96
CA LYS A 30 2.77 -3.21 17.44
C LYS A 30 2.67 -2.17 16.33
N GLU A 31 2.69 -2.58 15.09
CA GLU A 31 2.69 -1.65 13.95
C GLU A 31 1.29 -1.29 13.46
N VAL A 32 0.32 -2.20 13.55
CA VAL A 32 -1.04 -1.96 13.10
C VAL A 32 -1.76 -1.02 14.08
N ILE A 33 -2.25 0.11 13.54
CA ILE A 33 -3.05 1.09 14.28
C ILE A 33 -4.53 0.71 14.19
N PHE A 34 -5.00 0.38 12.98
CA PHE A 34 -6.37 -0.03 12.76
C PHE A 34 -6.46 -1.08 11.65
N ALA A 35 -7.19 -2.15 11.90
CA ALA A 35 -7.51 -3.20 10.93
C ALA A 35 -8.89 -3.78 11.18
N PHE A 36 -9.54 -4.25 10.12
CA PHE A 36 -10.70 -5.12 10.25
C PHE A 36 -10.23 -6.56 10.46
N SER A 37 -10.74 -7.19 11.50
CA SER A 37 -10.54 -8.63 11.73
C SER A 37 -11.49 -9.41 10.85
N CYS A 38 -10.96 -10.36 10.08
CA CYS A 38 -11.76 -11.27 9.28
C CYS A 38 -11.76 -12.65 9.97
N LEU A 39 -12.90 -13.04 10.51
CA LEU A 39 -13.05 -14.37 11.10
C LEU A 39 -13.69 -15.30 10.07
N THR A 40 -13.21 -16.54 10.00
CA THR A 40 -13.78 -17.57 9.12
C THR A 40 -15.26 -17.84 9.41
N GLU A 41 -15.66 -17.67 10.65
CA GLU A 41 -17.01 -17.91 11.16
C GLU A 41 -18.00 -16.80 10.79
N ASP A 42 -17.52 -15.59 10.51
CA ASP A 42 -18.38 -14.43 10.22
C ASP A 42 -19.04 -14.47 8.84
N GLY A 43 -18.71 -15.45 7.99
CA GLY A 43 -19.20 -15.51 6.62
C GLY A 43 -18.86 -14.25 5.80
N SER A 44 -17.85 -13.49 6.25
CA SER A 44 -17.45 -12.22 5.67
C SER A 44 -17.21 -12.35 4.16
N SER A 45 -17.85 -11.46 3.40
CA SER A 45 -17.61 -11.33 1.95
C SER A 45 -16.25 -10.65 1.64
N ILE A 46 -15.60 -10.06 2.63
CA ILE A 46 -14.29 -9.38 2.45
C ILE A 46 -13.18 -10.43 2.55
N LYS A 47 -12.92 -11.09 1.44
CA LYS A 47 -11.84 -12.08 1.33
C LYS A 47 -10.73 -11.52 0.44
N ILE A 48 -9.96 -10.57 0.97
CA ILE A 48 -8.89 -9.93 0.21
C ILE A 48 -7.87 -10.95 -0.32
N SER A 49 -7.48 -11.90 0.50
CA SER A 49 -6.52 -12.96 0.15
C SER A 49 -6.96 -13.83 -1.01
N ASN A 50 -8.27 -14.09 -1.14
CA ASN A 50 -8.82 -14.88 -2.25
C ASN A 50 -8.56 -14.25 -3.62
N GLN A 51 -8.31 -12.94 -3.69
CA GLN A 51 -8.12 -12.21 -4.95
C GLN A 51 -6.74 -12.44 -5.58
N PHE A 52 -5.75 -12.86 -4.79
CA PHE A 52 -4.34 -12.87 -5.19
C PHE A 52 -3.78 -14.24 -5.56
N TYR A 53 -4.39 -15.35 -5.17
CA TYR A 53 -3.91 -16.70 -5.45
C TYR A 53 -4.75 -17.40 -6.52
N SER A 54 -4.11 -18.22 -7.35
CA SER A 54 -4.81 -19.07 -8.31
C SER A 54 -5.51 -20.23 -7.60
N TYR A 55 -6.47 -20.86 -8.29
CA TYR A 55 -7.16 -22.06 -7.78
C TYR A 55 -6.20 -23.21 -7.49
N ASN A 56 -5.15 -23.34 -8.30
CA ASN A 56 -4.14 -24.43 -8.17
C ASN A 56 -3.07 -24.10 -7.12
N HIS A 57 -2.98 -22.87 -6.62
CA HIS A 57 -2.05 -22.51 -5.56
C HIS A 57 -2.45 -23.19 -4.25
N PRO A 58 -1.51 -23.61 -3.36
CA PRO A 58 -1.83 -24.20 -2.04
C PRO A 58 -2.83 -23.34 -1.22
N ASN A 59 -2.69 -22.02 -1.28
CA ASN A 59 -3.59 -21.10 -0.58
C ASN A 59 -4.95 -20.94 -1.27
N LYS A 60 -5.09 -21.34 -2.53
CA LYS A 60 -6.28 -21.26 -3.37
C LYS A 60 -6.92 -19.86 -3.43
N GLY A 61 -7.47 -19.51 -4.57
CA GLY A 61 -8.13 -18.22 -4.76
C GLY A 61 -8.76 -18.08 -6.15
N SER A 62 -9.19 -16.87 -6.47
CA SER A 62 -9.85 -16.52 -7.75
C SER A 62 -8.89 -15.88 -8.76
N TYR A 63 -7.67 -15.50 -8.34
CA TYR A 63 -6.62 -14.89 -9.16
C TYR A 63 -7.07 -13.67 -9.99
N ASN A 64 -7.89 -12.82 -9.39
CA ASN A 64 -8.40 -11.63 -10.06
C ASN A 64 -7.34 -10.55 -10.23
N TYR A 65 -6.37 -10.51 -9.31
CA TYR A 65 -5.26 -9.55 -9.34
C TYR A 65 -3.92 -10.27 -9.22
N ARG A 66 -2.97 -9.84 -10.03
CA ARG A 66 -1.58 -10.33 -10.01
C ARG A 66 -0.62 -9.15 -10.07
N PRO A 67 0.57 -9.25 -9.47
CA PRO A 67 1.58 -8.21 -9.60
C PRO A 67 2.03 -8.09 -11.06
N ALA A 68 2.24 -6.86 -11.53
CA ALA A 68 2.87 -6.60 -12.81
C ALA A 68 4.33 -7.08 -12.80
N GLY A 69 4.92 -7.30 -13.96
CA GLY A 69 6.28 -7.86 -14.06
C GLY A 69 7.34 -6.99 -13.38
N ASP A 70 7.22 -5.67 -13.45
CA ASP A 70 8.13 -4.72 -12.79
C ASP A 70 8.04 -4.76 -11.26
N VAL A 71 6.90 -5.18 -10.69
CA VAL A 71 6.72 -5.37 -9.25
C VAL A 71 7.58 -6.52 -8.73
N MET A 72 7.77 -7.57 -9.53
CA MET A 72 8.55 -8.74 -9.13
C MET A 72 10.06 -8.44 -9.02
N THR A 73 10.52 -7.36 -9.62
CA THR A 73 11.94 -6.96 -9.65
C THR A 73 12.24 -5.69 -8.85
N MET A 74 11.23 -5.08 -8.23
CA MET A 74 11.41 -3.80 -7.54
C MET A 74 12.04 -3.90 -6.14
N TYR A 75 11.99 -5.09 -5.53
CA TYR A 75 12.59 -5.33 -4.21
C TYR A 75 14.05 -5.75 -4.35
N ALA A 76 14.94 -5.13 -3.58
CA ALA A 76 16.32 -5.56 -3.44
C ALA A 76 16.42 -6.95 -2.76
N ASP A 77 17.54 -7.65 -2.90
CA ASP A 77 17.67 -8.98 -2.32
C ASP A 77 17.71 -8.99 -0.79
N ASN A 78 18.18 -7.90 -0.18
CA ASN A 78 18.20 -7.69 1.27
C ASN A 78 16.91 -7.05 1.83
N ASP A 79 15.92 -6.73 0.98
CA ASP A 79 14.65 -6.15 1.44
C ASP A 79 13.79 -7.22 2.14
N LEU A 80 13.61 -7.06 3.44
CA LEU A 80 12.86 -8.00 4.29
C LEU A 80 11.37 -8.11 3.91
N ARG A 81 10.87 -7.20 3.07
CA ARG A 81 9.49 -7.22 2.58
C ARG A 81 9.29 -8.15 1.37
N LYS A 82 10.38 -8.48 0.64
CA LYS A 82 10.33 -9.18 -0.65
C LYS A 82 9.50 -10.46 -0.57
N GLU A 83 9.92 -11.41 0.25
CA GLU A 83 9.26 -12.72 0.36
C GLU A 83 7.85 -12.67 0.96
N VAL A 84 7.60 -11.67 1.82
CA VAL A 84 6.27 -11.44 2.39
C VAL A 84 5.31 -10.83 1.37
N SER A 85 5.82 -9.95 0.49
CA SER A 85 4.98 -9.19 -0.44
C SER A 85 4.67 -9.92 -1.73
N ILE A 86 5.65 -10.66 -2.28
CA ILE A 86 5.56 -11.31 -3.59
C ILE A 86 6.11 -12.73 -3.57
N THR A 87 5.58 -13.57 -4.42
CA THR A 87 6.10 -14.93 -4.64
C THR A 87 5.79 -15.41 -6.06
N THR A 88 6.51 -16.41 -6.51
CA THR A 88 6.30 -17.07 -7.80
C THR A 88 6.13 -18.56 -7.59
N LEU A 89 5.12 -19.16 -8.19
CA LEU A 89 4.89 -20.61 -8.22
C LEU A 89 4.38 -21.01 -9.61
N ASP A 90 4.93 -22.05 -10.20
CA ASP A 90 4.56 -22.57 -11.52
C ASP A 90 4.55 -21.49 -12.62
N ASN A 91 5.55 -20.60 -12.61
CA ASN A 91 5.69 -19.44 -13.50
C ASN A 91 4.55 -18.38 -13.38
N LEU A 92 3.77 -18.42 -12.31
CA LEU A 92 2.77 -17.43 -12.00
C LEU A 92 3.22 -16.56 -10.82
N ASN A 93 2.98 -15.25 -10.91
CA ASN A 93 3.35 -14.27 -9.89
C ASN A 93 2.16 -14.00 -8.97
N PHE A 94 2.41 -13.95 -7.67
CA PHE A 94 1.40 -13.73 -6.66
C PHE A 94 1.78 -12.61 -5.69
N VAL A 95 0.77 -11.88 -5.22
CA VAL A 95 0.88 -11.08 -3.98
C VAL A 95 0.79 -12.05 -2.81
N ASN A 96 1.78 -12.00 -1.90
CA ASN A 96 1.95 -12.98 -0.82
C ASN A 96 1.67 -12.40 0.59
N LYS A 97 1.24 -11.14 0.67
CA LYS A 97 0.93 -10.49 1.96
C LYS A 97 -0.20 -11.17 2.74
N TYR A 98 -1.16 -11.77 2.05
CA TYR A 98 -2.41 -12.29 2.62
C TYR A 98 -2.51 -13.81 2.40
N PRO A 99 -1.80 -14.63 3.19
CA PRO A 99 -1.60 -16.04 2.88
C PRO A 99 -2.80 -16.95 3.16
N SER A 100 -3.85 -16.46 3.82
CA SER A 100 -5.02 -17.31 4.14
C SER A 100 -5.83 -17.74 2.90
N GLY A 101 -5.62 -17.09 1.75
CA GLY A 101 -6.22 -17.52 0.48
C GLY A 101 -7.73 -17.67 0.54
N GLN A 102 -8.23 -18.86 0.25
CA GLN A 102 -9.66 -19.16 0.21
C GLN A 102 -10.36 -19.01 1.58
N THR A 103 -9.67 -19.21 2.69
CA THR A 103 -10.26 -19.06 4.02
C THR A 103 -10.58 -17.61 4.34
N GLY A 104 -9.79 -16.66 3.81
CA GLY A 104 -10.06 -15.23 3.91
C GLY A 104 -9.96 -14.69 5.34
N SER A 105 -9.11 -15.28 6.18
CA SER A 105 -8.94 -14.90 7.59
C SER A 105 -7.85 -13.85 7.84
N ASP A 106 -7.15 -13.38 6.79
CA ASP A 106 -6.18 -12.31 6.96
C ASP A 106 -6.87 -10.99 7.34
N PRO A 107 -6.29 -10.22 8.27
CA PRO A 107 -6.82 -8.91 8.62
C PRO A 107 -6.73 -7.94 7.43
N VAL A 108 -7.72 -7.10 7.26
CA VAL A 108 -7.65 -5.97 6.33
C VAL A 108 -7.05 -4.78 7.08
N VAL A 109 -5.76 -4.57 6.92
CA VAL A 109 -5.03 -3.46 7.54
C VAL A 109 -5.42 -2.15 6.84
N ILE A 110 -5.91 -1.18 7.61
CA ILE A 110 -6.33 0.13 7.11
C ILE A 110 -5.28 1.19 7.41
N SER A 111 -4.67 1.15 8.60
CA SER A 111 -3.67 2.12 9.01
C SER A 111 -2.60 1.45 9.88
N ARG A 112 -1.35 1.80 9.65
CA ARG A 112 -0.20 1.26 10.38
C ARG A 112 0.93 2.27 10.51
N LEU A 113 1.80 2.06 11.47
CA LEU A 113 2.81 3.03 11.89
C LEU A 113 3.78 3.41 10.75
N ALA A 114 4.13 2.49 9.86
CA ALA A 114 4.96 2.81 8.68
C ALA A 114 4.35 3.92 7.80
N GLU A 115 3.00 3.99 7.73
CA GLU A 115 2.34 5.09 7.02
C GLU A 115 2.62 6.43 7.72
N MET A 116 2.62 6.46 9.05
CA MET A 116 2.92 7.66 9.82
C MET A 116 4.36 8.13 9.58
N TYR A 117 5.33 7.21 9.51
CA TYR A 117 6.71 7.53 9.15
C TYR A 117 6.79 8.20 7.77
N LEU A 118 6.12 7.66 6.76
CA LEU A 118 6.16 8.20 5.41
C LEU A 118 5.33 9.48 5.23
N ILE A 119 4.24 9.65 6.00
CA ILE A 119 3.50 10.92 6.07
C ILE A 119 4.38 12.00 6.71
N SER A 120 5.06 11.68 7.81
CA SER A 120 5.95 12.61 8.49
C SER A 120 7.14 12.98 7.61
N ALA A 121 7.77 11.98 6.97
CA ALA A 121 8.86 12.22 6.02
C ALA A 121 8.45 13.22 4.93
N GLU A 122 7.36 12.94 4.22
CA GLU A 122 6.87 13.79 3.13
C GLU A 122 6.46 15.19 3.61
N ALA A 123 5.82 15.29 4.77
CA ALA A 123 5.33 16.59 5.28
C ALA A 123 6.44 17.50 5.79
N GLN A 124 7.56 16.94 6.23
CA GLN A 124 8.72 17.71 6.71
C GLN A 124 9.74 18.02 5.59
N GLY A 125 9.64 17.34 4.44
CA GLY A 125 10.56 17.50 3.32
C GLY A 125 11.98 16.98 3.62
N LEU A 126 12.92 17.22 2.70
CA LEU A 126 14.27 16.70 2.76
C LEU A 126 14.98 17.01 4.09
N ASN A 127 14.89 18.25 4.55
CA ASN A 127 15.68 18.71 5.71
C ASN A 127 15.17 18.18 7.06
N GLY A 128 13.89 17.83 7.16
CA GLY A 128 13.29 17.34 8.42
C GLY A 128 12.83 15.89 8.36
N GLY A 129 12.47 15.41 7.18
CA GLY A 129 11.83 14.11 6.99
C GLY A 129 12.77 12.97 6.60
N LEU A 130 14.02 13.28 6.23
CA LEU A 130 14.97 12.26 5.74
C LEU A 130 15.25 11.16 6.78
N ASP A 131 15.33 11.52 8.04
CA ASP A 131 15.56 10.54 9.11
C ASP A 131 14.37 9.58 9.24
N ARG A 132 13.13 10.06 9.13
CA ARG A 132 11.93 9.21 9.18
C ARG A 132 11.87 8.21 8.03
N LEU A 133 12.22 8.65 6.81
CA LEU A 133 12.36 7.76 5.66
C LEU A 133 13.41 6.68 5.92
N ASN A 134 14.57 7.08 6.41
CA ASN A 134 15.70 6.19 6.62
C ASN A 134 15.50 5.23 7.81
N GLU A 135 14.85 5.65 8.89
CA GLU A 135 14.47 4.78 10.00
C GLU A 135 13.58 3.62 9.51
N LEU A 136 12.58 3.92 8.66
CA LEU A 136 11.75 2.88 8.09
C LEU A 136 12.54 1.94 7.17
N ARG A 137 13.39 2.48 6.31
CA ARG A 137 14.23 1.70 5.39
C ARG A 137 15.14 0.74 6.13
N GLU A 138 15.84 1.22 7.16
CA GLU A 138 16.71 0.39 8.01
C GLU A 138 15.91 -0.74 8.69
N LYS A 139 14.70 -0.45 9.19
CA LYS A 139 13.82 -1.49 9.77
C LYS A 139 13.39 -2.53 8.74
N ARG A 140 13.36 -2.19 7.44
CA ARG A 140 13.04 -3.09 6.32
C ARG A 140 14.29 -3.74 5.70
N GLY A 141 15.48 -3.58 6.30
CA GLY A 141 16.74 -4.20 5.85
C GLY A 141 17.44 -3.46 4.72
N LEU A 142 17.04 -2.22 4.43
CA LEU A 142 17.62 -1.40 3.38
C LEU A 142 18.59 -0.36 3.91
N ASP A 143 19.60 -0.02 3.10
CA ASP A 143 20.51 1.08 3.39
C ASP A 143 19.79 2.44 3.38
N ARG A 144 20.39 3.39 4.12
CA ARG A 144 19.97 4.79 4.12
C ARG A 144 20.16 5.40 2.73
N VAL A 145 19.27 6.32 2.37
CA VAL A 145 19.40 7.14 1.15
C VAL A 145 19.75 8.58 1.52
N SER A 146 20.37 9.29 0.58
CA SER A 146 20.77 10.69 0.73
C SER A 146 20.45 11.46 -0.56
N PRO A 147 19.16 11.76 -0.82
CA PRO A 147 18.77 12.53 -1.99
C PRO A 147 19.33 13.95 -1.96
N GLY A 148 19.70 14.47 -3.14
CA GLY A 148 20.38 15.76 -3.26
C GLY A 148 19.44 16.98 -3.24
N ASN A 149 18.13 16.78 -3.43
CA ASN A 149 17.14 17.84 -3.50
C ASN A 149 15.74 17.33 -3.14
N GLU A 150 14.77 18.25 -3.01
CA GLU A 150 13.38 17.94 -2.63
C GLU A 150 12.66 17.02 -3.66
N ALA A 151 12.95 17.15 -4.94
CA ALA A 151 12.32 16.31 -5.96
C ALA A 151 12.78 14.86 -5.85
N ASP A 152 14.09 14.64 -5.72
CA ASP A 152 14.68 13.32 -5.52
C ASP A 152 14.23 12.71 -4.18
N PHE A 153 14.08 13.54 -3.14
CA PHE A 153 13.55 13.11 -1.86
C PHE A 153 12.10 12.64 -1.96
N LEU A 154 11.23 13.41 -2.61
CA LEU A 154 9.85 13.02 -2.83
C LEU A 154 9.77 11.71 -3.63
N ASP A 155 10.62 11.55 -4.64
CA ASP A 155 10.67 10.32 -5.42
C ASP A 155 11.13 9.12 -4.57
N ALA A 156 12.10 9.31 -3.67
CA ALA A 156 12.51 8.30 -2.72
C ALA A 156 11.36 7.91 -1.76
N VAL A 157 10.62 8.89 -1.22
CA VAL A 157 9.44 8.63 -0.38
C VAL A 157 8.36 7.86 -1.15
N LEU A 158 8.06 8.25 -2.39
CA LEU A 158 7.05 7.58 -3.22
C LEU A 158 7.47 6.16 -3.62
N GLN A 159 8.76 5.94 -3.85
CA GLN A 159 9.29 4.60 -4.09
C GLN A 159 9.19 3.74 -2.83
N GLU A 160 9.53 4.28 -1.67
CA GLU A 160 9.38 3.58 -0.39
C GLU A 160 7.92 3.25 -0.10
N ARG A 161 6.98 4.17 -0.35
CA ARG A 161 5.53 3.92 -0.26
C ARG A 161 5.08 2.80 -1.21
N ARG A 162 5.63 2.73 -2.42
CA ARG A 162 5.32 1.66 -3.38
C ARG A 162 5.75 0.29 -2.88
N LEU A 163 6.96 0.18 -2.32
CA LEU A 163 7.49 -1.05 -1.73
C LEU A 163 6.68 -1.47 -0.49
N GLU A 164 6.42 -0.50 0.39
CA GLU A 164 5.78 -0.73 1.68
C GLU A 164 4.31 -1.13 1.53
N PHE A 165 3.56 -0.43 0.70
CA PHE A 165 2.10 -0.56 0.59
C PHE A 165 1.62 -1.33 -0.65
N LEU A 166 2.45 -2.23 -1.20
CA LEU A 166 2.01 -3.11 -2.28
C LEU A 166 0.73 -3.84 -1.89
N ALA A 167 -0.30 -3.75 -2.74
CA ALA A 167 -1.63 -4.36 -2.55
C ALA A 167 -2.42 -3.88 -1.32
N GLU A 168 -2.08 -2.71 -0.76
CA GLU A 168 -2.83 -2.04 0.32
C GLU A 168 -3.69 -0.86 -0.17
N GLY A 169 -3.76 -0.62 -1.49
CA GLY A 169 -4.67 0.37 -2.07
C GLY A 169 -4.11 1.80 -2.21
N PHE A 170 -2.87 2.07 -1.83
CA PHE A 170 -2.29 3.42 -1.79
C PHE A 170 -1.81 3.96 -3.14
N ARG A 171 -1.30 3.09 -4.02
CA ARG A 171 -0.51 3.51 -5.20
C ARG A 171 -1.23 4.49 -6.13
N TRP A 172 -2.50 4.25 -6.44
CA TRP A 172 -3.29 5.14 -7.29
C TRP A 172 -3.37 6.54 -6.70
N TYR A 173 -3.72 6.64 -5.43
CA TYR A 173 -3.87 7.92 -4.74
C TYR A 173 -2.53 8.66 -4.62
N ASP A 174 -1.43 7.96 -4.38
CA ASP A 174 -0.10 8.55 -4.36
C ASP A 174 0.26 9.17 -5.71
N LEU A 175 0.01 8.46 -6.81
CA LEU A 175 0.31 8.94 -8.15
C LEU A 175 -0.58 10.14 -8.55
N VAL A 176 -1.87 10.09 -8.23
CA VAL A 176 -2.80 11.18 -8.56
C VAL A 176 -2.48 12.45 -7.78
N ARG A 177 -2.32 12.35 -6.45
CA ARG A 177 -2.07 13.52 -5.60
C ARG A 177 -0.72 14.19 -5.86
N THR A 178 0.25 13.46 -6.43
CA THR A 178 1.58 14.00 -6.78
C THR A 178 1.71 14.36 -8.26
N GLY A 179 0.62 14.24 -9.05
CA GLY A 179 0.63 14.54 -10.48
C GLY A 179 1.42 13.57 -11.35
N LYS A 180 1.79 12.39 -10.82
CA LYS A 180 2.64 11.41 -11.51
C LYS A 180 1.85 10.31 -12.22
N ALA A 181 0.51 10.30 -12.11
CA ALA A 181 -0.32 9.21 -12.64
C ALA A 181 -0.21 9.07 -14.16
N THR A 182 -0.33 10.16 -14.89
CA THR A 182 -0.27 10.20 -16.37
C THR A 182 1.08 9.67 -16.86
N GLN A 183 2.17 10.16 -16.30
CA GLN A 183 3.52 9.75 -16.70
C GLN A 183 3.80 8.28 -16.34
N THR A 184 3.36 7.83 -15.16
CA THR A 184 3.70 6.50 -14.65
C THR A 184 2.84 5.38 -15.24
N LEU A 185 1.54 5.66 -15.46
CA LEU A 185 0.55 4.65 -15.86
C LEU A 185 0.07 4.81 -17.31
N GLY A 186 0.50 5.87 -18.01
CA GLY A 186 0.01 6.18 -19.36
C GLY A 186 -1.47 6.58 -19.39
N THR A 187 -2.05 6.98 -18.26
CA THR A 187 -3.42 7.48 -18.17
C THR A 187 -3.55 8.86 -18.79
N LYS A 188 -4.75 9.23 -19.20
CA LYS A 188 -5.06 10.62 -19.60
C LYS A 188 -5.38 11.45 -18.35
N ASP A 189 -5.15 12.75 -18.39
CA ASP A 189 -5.38 13.65 -17.25
C ASP A 189 -6.79 13.57 -16.70
N TYR A 190 -7.80 13.50 -17.55
CA TYR A 190 -9.18 13.39 -17.10
C TYR A 190 -9.48 12.09 -16.32
N GLN A 191 -8.73 11.01 -16.58
CA GLN A 191 -8.91 9.74 -15.89
C GLN A 191 -8.42 9.76 -14.43
N CYS A 192 -7.65 10.79 -14.05
CA CYS A 192 -7.28 11.03 -12.66
C CYS A 192 -8.47 11.50 -11.80
N LEU A 193 -9.52 11.97 -12.45
CA LEU A 193 -10.80 12.32 -11.83
C LEU A 193 -11.83 11.26 -12.21
N MET A 194 -12.34 10.51 -11.24
CA MET A 194 -13.32 9.44 -11.50
C MET A 194 -14.63 9.99 -12.08
N PRO A 195 -15.31 9.24 -12.98
CA PRO A 195 -16.64 9.63 -13.44
C PRO A 195 -17.65 9.63 -12.30
N LEU A 196 -18.65 10.53 -12.40
CA LEU A 196 -19.85 10.41 -11.56
C LEU A 196 -20.62 9.14 -11.98
N PRO A 197 -21.07 8.31 -11.02
CA PRO A 197 -21.80 7.10 -11.34
C PRO A 197 -23.06 7.41 -12.17
N SER A 198 -23.28 6.64 -13.22
CA SER A 198 -24.43 6.86 -14.13
C SER A 198 -25.76 6.87 -13.40
N ARG A 199 -25.89 6.08 -12.33
CA ARG A 199 -27.08 6.04 -11.48
C ARG A 199 -27.34 7.36 -10.79
N GLU A 200 -26.29 8.01 -10.26
CA GLU A 200 -26.40 9.32 -9.60
C GLU A 200 -26.81 10.41 -10.58
N LEU A 201 -26.24 10.39 -11.80
CA LEU A 201 -26.62 11.31 -12.88
C LEU A 201 -28.06 11.13 -13.35
N LEU A 202 -28.61 9.92 -13.23
CA LEU A 202 -29.99 9.62 -13.58
C LEU A 202 -30.98 10.17 -12.52
N TYR A 203 -30.66 9.97 -11.24
CA TYR A 203 -31.55 10.39 -10.15
C TYR A 203 -31.43 11.86 -9.79
N ASN A 204 -30.28 12.48 -10.04
CA ASN A 204 -30.08 13.90 -9.78
C ASN A 204 -29.55 14.63 -11.04
N PRO A 205 -30.44 15.19 -11.88
CA PRO A 205 -30.07 15.92 -13.08
C PRO A 205 -29.14 17.12 -12.85
N ASN A 206 -29.11 17.67 -11.62
CA ASN A 206 -28.24 18.80 -11.25
C ASN A 206 -26.75 18.42 -11.19
N LEU A 207 -26.43 17.11 -11.20
CA LEU A 207 -25.05 16.62 -11.27
C LEU A 207 -24.48 16.60 -12.70
N LYS A 208 -25.30 16.89 -13.71
CA LYS A 208 -24.86 16.96 -15.11
C LYS A 208 -24.19 18.29 -15.42
N PRO A 209 -23.19 18.31 -16.33
CA PRO A 209 -22.60 17.15 -17.04
C PRO A 209 -21.71 16.29 -16.13
N ASN A 210 -21.34 15.10 -16.59
CA ASN A 210 -20.30 14.29 -15.93
C ASN A 210 -18.96 15.03 -15.91
N ASN A 211 -17.97 14.51 -15.18
CA ASN A 211 -16.60 15.03 -15.22
C ASN A 211 -16.07 15.02 -16.66
N PRO A 212 -15.22 16.01 -17.04
CA PRO A 212 -14.68 16.11 -18.38
C PRO A 212 -14.07 14.79 -18.88
N GLY A 213 -14.41 14.39 -20.10
CA GLY A 213 -13.90 13.16 -20.73
C GLY A 213 -14.77 11.91 -20.54
N TYR A 214 -15.90 12.02 -19.79
CA TYR A 214 -16.86 10.93 -19.58
C TYR A 214 -18.25 11.24 -20.11
#